data_78ac684be11540f36ff21cf138f7a4d2
#
_entry.id   78ac684be11540f36ff21cf138f7a4d2
#
_cell.length_a   1.000
_cell.length_b   1.000
_cell.length_c   1.000
_cell.angle_alpha   90.00
_cell.angle_beta   90.00
_cell.angle_gamma   90.00
#
_symmetry.space_group_name_H-M   'P 1'
#
loop_
_entity.id
_entity.type
_entity.pdbx_description
1 polymer ?
#
loop_
_entity_poly.entity_id
_entity_poly.type
_entity_poly.pdbx_seq_one_letter_code
_entity_poly.pdbx_strand_id
1 'polypeptide(L)'
;MTVFKGYMRIMKKNTGLILLYLGIFFGVTMALQAAAGKETYTSYESEKIKIGVVDKDNGPLAEGLVKWLEGTHHVTMLEDNREKLQEELFYRNVEYIVVIPEDFYENCMVNGESISVTKVPGSYSAYYVDQQLESCLNTMRTYLKAGFSQKEAATAILDKKRGEVTMLDTDENSGTSGWLYYFRYIPYLFLALLCYVMGYVLMAFKKDDIPKRMQASAISARRQSLEGLLAMFIMGGGLWGIGMAGAILIYGKTFLSSENFGYYVLNTLVMMAVALSLSYLIGLFVKNSNMLSGIANILSLGMCFLCGVFVPMNIMDRNVLKVSQFLPVYWYENVNETLGSYSHLTGEAAVSVWKGIGLEAMFVVVFVCMILAVTRYQRQK
;
A
#
# COMPACT_ATOMS: atom_id res chain seq x y z
N MET A 1 -5.80 -43.38 -2.55
CA MET A 1 -5.19 -42.03 -2.60
C MET A 1 -3.98 -41.94 -1.69
N THR A 2 -2.86 -42.54 -2.12
CA THR A 2 -1.63 -42.64 -1.28
C THR A 2 -0.81 -41.36 -1.36
N VAL A 3 -0.67 -40.79 -2.54
CA VAL A 3 0.08 -39.55 -2.79
C VAL A 3 -0.64 -38.38 -2.12
N PHE A 4 -1.94 -38.26 -2.31
CA PHE A 4 -2.76 -37.23 -1.63
C PHE A 4 -2.61 -37.24 -0.11
N LYS A 5 -2.71 -38.44 0.51
CA LYS A 5 -2.51 -38.59 1.98
C LYS A 5 -1.09 -38.19 2.42
N GLY A 6 -0.09 -38.44 1.56
CA GLY A 6 1.29 -38.01 1.79
C GLY A 6 1.41 -36.48 1.85
N TYR A 7 0.85 -35.75 0.87
CA TYR A 7 0.80 -34.30 0.84
C TYR A 7 0.13 -33.74 2.09
N MET A 8 -1.07 -34.23 2.45
CA MET A 8 -1.80 -33.77 3.62
C MET A 8 -1.05 -34.02 4.93
N ARG A 9 -0.33 -35.15 5.05
CA ARG A 9 0.47 -35.47 6.23
C ARG A 9 1.65 -34.51 6.40
N ILE A 10 2.34 -34.17 5.31
CA ILE A 10 3.45 -33.21 5.33
C ILE A 10 2.94 -31.81 5.67
N MET A 11 1.81 -31.38 5.07
CA MET A 11 1.15 -30.13 5.40
C MET A 11 0.78 -30.08 6.90
N LYS A 12 0.18 -31.14 7.43
CA LYS A 12 -0.18 -31.23 8.86
C LYS A 12 1.04 -31.17 9.77
N LYS A 13 2.20 -31.67 9.33
CA LYS A 13 3.45 -31.54 10.09
C LYS A 13 3.97 -30.11 10.14
N ASN A 14 3.63 -29.28 9.17
CA ASN A 14 4.02 -27.87 9.08
C ASN A 14 2.92 -26.88 9.53
N THR A 15 1.92 -27.35 10.29
CA THR A 15 0.79 -26.51 10.77
C THR A 15 1.28 -25.32 11.59
N GLY A 16 2.34 -25.46 12.38
CA GLY A 16 2.92 -24.35 13.16
C GLY A 16 3.39 -23.19 12.29
N LEU A 17 4.02 -23.50 11.16
CA LEU A 17 4.43 -22.48 10.17
C LEU A 17 3.21 -21.84 9.51
N ILE A 18 2.19 -22.61 9.18
CA ILE A 18 0.95 -22.10 8.60
C ILE A 18 0.27 -21.12 9.57
N LEU A 19 0.14 -21.51 10.84
CA LEU A 19 -0.44 -20.65 11.88
C LEU A 19 0.37 -19.38 12.13
N LEU A 20 1.70 -19.46 12.07
CA LEU A 20 2.57 -18.30 12.21
C LEU A 20 2.33 -17.27 11.09
N TYR A 21 2.32 -17.70 9.82
CA TYR A 21 2.07 -16.79 8.70
C TYR A 21 0.65 -16.22 8.70
N LEU A 22 -0.35 -17.02 9.07
CA LEU A 22 -1.73 -16.54 9.25
C LEU A 22 -1.80 -15.52 10.39
N GLY A 23 -1.11 -15.77 11.51
CA GLY A 23 -1.04 -14.84 12.64
C GLY A 23 -0.39 -13.51 12.25
N ILE A 24 0.71 -13.54 11.50
CA ILE A 24 1.35 -12.33 10.96
C ILE A 24 0.38 -11.60 10.03
N PHE A 25 -0.25 -12.30 9.10
CA PHE A 25 -1.18 -11.69 8.13
C PHE A 25 -2.34 -10.99 8.83
N PHE A 26 -3.07 -11.67 9.72
CA PHE A 26 -4.18 -11.06 10.45
C PHE A 26 -3.72 -9.95 11.39
N GLY A 27 -2.58 -10.12 12.07
CA GLY A 27 -2.03 -9.10 12.97
C GLY A 27 -1.64 -7.81 12.23
N VAL A 28 -0.94 -7.93 11.10
CA VAL A 28 -0.54 -6.77 10.29
C VAL A 28 -1.75 -6.09 9.66
N THR A 29 -2.67 -6.84 9.07
CA THR A 29 -3.86 -6.24 8.43
C THR A 29 -4.76 -5.54 9.44
N MET A 30 -4.94 -6.09 10.64
CA MET A 30 -5.69 -5.44 11.72
C MET A 30 -4.99 -4.19 12.26
N ALA A 31 -3.66 -4.23 12.43
CA ALA A 31 -2.90 -3.07 12.88
C ALA A 31 -2.96 -1.92 11.88
N LEU A 32 -2.84 -2.21 10.58
CA LEU A 32 -2.95 -1.20 9.52
C LEU A 32 -4.36 -0.63 9.40
N GLN A 33 -5.38 -1.47 9.54
CA GLN A 33 -6.75 -1.00 9.56
C GLN A 33 -7.02 -0.11 10.77
N ALA A 34 -6.50 -0.44 11.95
CA ALA A 34 -6.62 0.40 13.13
C ALA A 34 -5.89 1.74 12.97
N ALA A 35 -4.78 1.76 12.23
CA ALA A 35 -4.06 2.98 11.88
C ALA A 35 -4.82 3.81 10.84
N ALA A 36 -5.31 3.18 9.77
CA ALA A 36 -6.09 3.84 8.71
C ALA A 36 -7.49 4.26 9.17
N GLY A 37 -8.13 3.49 10.05
CA GLY A 37 -9.50 3.77 10.54
C GLY A 37 -9.64 5.00 11.44
N LYS A 38 -8.55 5.71 11.75
CA LYS A 38 -8.58 7.02 12.39
C LYS A 38 -8.76 8.18 11.40
N GLU A 39 -8.65 7.90 10.12
CA GLU A 39 -8.86 8.88 9.05
C GLU A 39 -10.25 8.69 8.40
N THR A 40 -11.31 8.72 9.19
CA THR A 40 -12.67 8.86 8.63
C THR A 40 -12.82 10.32 8.21
N TYR A 41 -12.58 10.59 6.93
CA TYR A 41 -12.75 11.93 6.32
C TYR A 41 -14.25 12.32 6.20
N THR A 42 -14.96 12.36 7.33
CA THR A 42 -16.30 12.91 7.38
C THR A 42 -16.30 14.43 7.54
N SER A 43 -15.17 15.00 7.95
CA SER A 43 -14.89 16.43 7.92
C SER A 43 -13.41 16.63 7.63
N TYR A 44 -13.09 17.54 6.70
CA TYR A 44 -11.72 17.97 6.48
C TYR A 44 -11.28 18.79 7.72
N GLU A 45 -10.52 18.16 8.62
CA GLU A 45 -9.77 18.88 9.64
C GLU A 45 -8.37 19.14 9.09
N SER A 46 -8.01 20.42 8.94
CA SER A 46 -6.67 20.79 8.49
C SER A 46 -5.64 20.30 9.52
N GLU A 47 -4.71 19.48 9.08
CA GLU A 47 -3.62 18.99 9.93
C GLU A 47 -2.78 20.18 10.43
N LYS A 48 -2.61 20.28 11.75
CA LYS A 48 -1.79 21.32 12.35
C LYS A 48 -0.31 20.95 12.25
N ILE A 49 0.42 21.68 11.44
CA ILE A 49 1.84 21.47 11.19
C ILE A 49 2.66 22.31 12.16
N LYS A 50 3.84 21.84 12.56
CA LYS A 50 4.77 22.60 13.42
C LYS A 50 5.54 23.61 12.57
N ILE A 51 5.29 24.90 12.79
CA ILE A 51 5.87 26.01 12.02
C ILE A 51 6.74 26.86 12.94
N GLY A 52 7.99 27.08 12.55
CA GLY A 52 8.86 28.08 13.13
C GLY A 52 8.62 29.45 12.46
N VAL A 53 8.54 30.51 13.25
CA VAL A 53 8.41 31.88 12.72
C VAL A 53 9.52 32.74 13.27
N VAL A 54 10.22 33.43 12.39
CA VAL A 54 11.20 34.47 12.67
C VAL A 54 10.57 35.80 12.22
N ASP A 55 10.20 36.65 13.16
CA ASP A 55 9.63 37.97 12.85
C ASP A 55 10.68 39.08 13.04
N LYS A 56 11.02 39.76 11.95
CA LYS A 56 11.98 40.88 11.94
C LYS A 56 11.30 42.26 11.82
N ASP A 57 9.98 42.28 11.48
CA ASP A 57 9.25 43.52 11.24
C ASP A 57 8.55 44.05 12.51
N ASN A 58 8.00 43.15 13.31
CA ASN A 58 7.19 43.47 14.51
C ASN A 58 6.05 44.50 14.24
N GLY A 59 5.61 44.62 13.00
CA GLY A 59 4.55 45.52 12.58
C GLY A 59 3.15 44.88 12.68
N PRO A 60 2.08 45.67 12.56
CA PRO A 60 0.69 45.20 12.70
C PRO A 60 0.31 44.07 11.75
N LEU A 61 0.87 44.07 10.53
CA LEU A 61 0.62 43.04 9.54
C LEU A 61 1.39 41.75 9.86
N ALA A 62 2.62 41.87 10.35
CA ALA A 62 3.43 40.72 10.81
C ALA A 62 2.77 40.02 11.99
N GLU A 63 2.35 40.79 13.02
CA GLU A 63 1.56 40.25 14.14
C GLU A 63 0.25 39.57 13.67
N GLY A 64 -0.45 40.14 12.69
CA GLY A 64 -1.64 39.55 12.09
C GLY A 64 -1.35 38.20 11.43
N LEU A 65 -0.24 38.12 10.69
CA LEU A 65 0.19 36.87 10.03
C LEU A 65 0.56 35.80 11.07
N VAL A 66 1.30 36.18 12.11
CA VAL A 66 1.66 35.24 13.20
C VAL A 66 0.42 34.69 13.88
N LYS A 67 -0.54 35.56 14.27
CA LYS A 67 -1.81 35.14 14.89
C LYS A 67 -2.63 34.25 13.97
N TRP A 68 -2.63 34.54 12.67
CA TRP A 68 -3.31 33.69 11.70
C TRP A 68 -2.68 32.30 11.60
N LEU A 69 -1.33 32.22 11.60
CA LEU A 69 -0.59 30.96 11.64
C LEU A 69 -0.88 30.19 12.94
N GLU A 70 -0.88 30.84 14.10
CA GLU A 70 -1.21 30.22 15.40
C GLU A 70 -2.63 29.64 15.44
N GLY A 71 -3.56 30.30 14.79
CA GLY A 71 -4.94 29.81 14.65
C GLY A 71 -5.08 28.57 13.75
N THR A 72 -4.08 28.30 12.91
CA THR A 72 -4.13 27.25 11.87
C THR A 72 -3.15 26.13 12.13
N HIS A 73 -2.00 26.42 12.74
CA HIS A 73 -0.86 25.53 12.95
C HIS A 73 -0.30 25.62 14.37
N HIS A 74 0.68 24.79 14.69
CA HIS A 74 1.47 24.92 15.92
C HIS A 74 2.67 25.81 15.65
N VAL A 75 2.63 27.04 16.12
CA VAL A 75 3.67 28.05 15.89
C VAL A 75 4.66 28.08 17.04
N THR A 76 5.94 28.13 16.71
CA THR A 76 7.06 28.37 17.63
C THR A 76 7.86 29.55 17.15
N MET A 77 7.98 30.60 17.97
CA MET A 77 8.84 31.75 17.65
C MET A 77 10.31 31.35 17.77
N LEU A 78 11.09 31.63 16.73
CA LEU A 78 12.49 31.27 16.64
C LEU A 78 13.37 32.52 16.50
N GLU A 79 14.59 32.46 17.02
CA GLU A 79 15.59 33.50 16.83
C GLU A 79 16.19 33.41 15.41
N ASP A 80 16.57 34.57 14.84
CA ASP A 80 17.26 34.63 13.55
C ASP A 80 18.72 34.15 13.67
N ASN A 81 18.88 32.87 13.88
CA ASN A 81 20.19 32.21 13.93
C ASN A 81 20.17 31.00 12.98
N ARG A 82 20.95 31.08 11.91
CA ARG A 82 20.99 30.08 10.84
C ARG A 82 21.29 28.67 11.34
N GLU A 83 22.18 28.51 12.32
CA GLU A 83 22.55 27.20 12.87
C GLU A 83 21.38 26.61 13.66
N LYS A 84 20.75 27.41 14.53
CA LYS A 84 19.56 26.97 15.30
C LYS A 84 18.40 26.63 14.38
N LEU A 85 18.13 27.43 13.32
CA LEU A 85 17.05 27.16 12.37
C LEU A 85 17.29 25.84 11.60
N GLN A 86 18.54 25.54 11.25
CA GLN A 86 18.90 24.27 10.63
C GLN A 86 18.73 23.07 11.59
N GLU A 87 19.11 23.24 12.85
CA GLU A 87 18.92 22.21 13.90
C GLU A 87 17.44 21.91 14.11
N GLU A 88 16.59 22.92 14.23
CA GLU A 88 15.14 22.76 14.43
C GLU A 88 14.47 21.99 13.27
N LEU A 89 14.88 22.25 12.03
CA LEU A 89 14.43 21.49 10.86
C LEU A 89 15.01 20.08 10.81
N PHE A 90 16.29 19.92 11.15
CA PHE A 90 16.98 18.64 11.10
C PHE A 90 16.40 17.64 12.11
N TYR A 91 16.15 18.09 13.34
CA TYR A 91 15.53 17.27 14.39
C TYR A 91 14.00 17.17 14.25
N ARG A 92 13.41 17.79 13.22
CA ARG A 92 11.96 17.84 12.98
C ARG A 92 11.17 18.39 14.18
N ASN A 93 11.74 19.30 14.93
CA ASN A 93 11.03 20.08 15.93
C ASN A 93 10.02 21.01 15.24
N VAL A 94 10.41 21.56 14.06
CA VAL A 94 9.56 22.26 13.12
C VAL A 94 9.72 21.65 11.72
N GLU A 95 8.66 21.68 10.90
CA GLU A 95 8.69 21.17 9.52
C GLU A 95 8.78 22.27 8.47
N TYR A 96 8.47 23.49 8.90
CA TYR A 96 8.40 24.67 8.04
C TYR A 96 8.83 25.90 8.83
N ILE A 97 9.65 26.75 8.23
CA ILE A 97 10.11 28.02 8.85
C ILE A 97 9.73 29.16 7.94
N VAL A 98 9.06 30.16 8.51
CA VAL A 98 8.70 31.43 7.86
C VAL A 98 9.58 32.53 8.42
N VAL A 99 10.25 33.28 7.56
CA VAL A 99 11.04 34.47 7.97
C VAL A 99 10.34 35.70 7.43
N ILE A 100 9.71 36.46 8.30
CA ILE A 100 9.09 37.74 7.99
C ILE A 100 10.19 38.80 7.88
N PRO A 101 10.41 39.44 6.71
CA PRO A 101 11.47 40.42 6.54
C PRO A 101 11.18 41.73 7.26
N GLU A 102 12.21 42.52 7.49
CA GLU A 102 12.08 43.93 7.87
C GLU A 102 11.29 44.68 6.78
N ASP A 103 10.53 45.72 7.18
CA ASP A 103 9.65 46.46 6.26
C ASP A 103 8.67 45.54 5.49
N PHE A 104 8.05 44.60 6.18
CA PHE A 104 7.14 43.58 5.61
C PHE A 104 6.04 44.20 4.74
N TYR A 105 5.51 45.38 5.13
CA TYR A 105 4.49 46.09 4.36
C TYR A 105 5.02 46.51 2.99
N GLU A 106 6.17 47.18 2.92
CA GLU A 106 6.69 47.67 1.65
C GLU A 106 7.18 46.54 0.75
N ASN A 107 7.95 45.59 1.33
CA ASN A 107 8.55 44.52 0.55
C ASN A 107 7.52 43.51 0.03
N CYS A 108 6.68 42.99 0.93
CA CYS A 108 5.78 41.90 0.57
C CYS A 108 4.41 42.36 0.09
N MET A 109 3.88 43.49 0.61
CA MET A 109 2.52 43.92 0.26
C MET A 109 2.50 44.88 -0.91
N VAL A 110 3.44 45.85 -0.99
CA VAL A 110 3.50 46.87 -2.06
C VAL A 110 4.31 46.34 -3.25
N ASN A 111 5.55 45.90 -3.01
CA ASN A 111 6.48 45.41 -4.06
C ASN A 111 6.16 43.99 -4.52
N GLY A 112 5.39 43.25 -3.76
CA GLY A 112 4.98 41.89 -4.14
C GLY A 112 6.06 40.83 -3.97
N GLU A 113 7.09 41.10 -3.15
CA GLU A 113 8.13 40.12 -2.85
C GLU A 113 7.57 38.91 -2.09
N SER A 114 8.17 37.77 -2.31
CA SER A 114 7.80 36.53 -1.61
C SER A 114 8.44 36.48 -0.23
N ILE A 115 7.72 36.00 0.76
CA ILE A 115 8.29 35.69 2.09
C ILE A 115 9.32 34.57 1.97
N SER A 116 10.45 34.74 2.67
CA SER A 116 11.48 33.71 2.72
C SER A 116 11.03 32.54 3.57
N VAL A 117 11.02 31.34 2.97
CA VAL A 117 10.60 30.11 3.64
C VAL A 117 11.69 29.04 3.55
N THR A 118 11.83 28.24 4.61
CA THR A 118 12.70 27.08 4.62
C THR A 118 11.86 25.87 5.06
N LYS A 119 11.92 24.79 4.30
CA LYS A 119 11.08 23.61 4.52
C LYS A 119 11.83 22.31 4.35
N VAL A 120 11.32 21.24 4.95
CA VAL A 120 11.87 19.90 4.77
C VAL A 120 11.64 19.46 3.32
N PRO A 121 12.70 19.06 2.59
CA PRO A 121 12.57 18.62 1.21
C PRO A 121 11.65 17.42 1.06
N GLY A 122 10.71 17.47 0.11
CA GLY A 122 9.79 16.38 -0.19
C GLY A 122 8.61 16.22 0.77
N SER A 123 8.40 17.16 1.71
CA SER A 123 7.25 17.16 2.61
C SER A 123 6.00 17.69 1.89
N TYR A 124 4.95 16.86 1.83
CA TYR A 124 3.63 17.30 1.30
C TYR A 124 2.97 18.36 2.20
N SER A 125 3.15 18.24 3.52
CA SER A 125 2.66 19.19 4.50
C SER A 125 3.24 20.60 4.26
N ALA A 126 4.50 20.68 3.87
CA ALA A 126 5.15 21.96 3.56
C ALA A 126 4.54 22.66 2.32
N TYR A 127 4.17 21.92 1.28
CA TYR A 127 3.48 22.50 0.11
C TYR A 127 2.09 23.02 0.45
N TYR A 128 1.40 22.37 1.37
CA TYR A 128 0.12 22.81 1.86
C TYR A 128 0.22 24.15 2.60
N VAL A 129 1.26 24.30 3.46
CA VAL A 129 1.55 25.57 4.13
C VAL A 129 1.89 26.68 3.14
N ASP A 130 2.69 26.37 2.09
CA ASP A 130 2.99 27.34 1.01
C ASP A 130 1.70 27.93 0.41
N GLN A 131 0.75 27.08 0.02
CA GLN A 131 -0.52 27.53 -0.56
C GLN A 131 -1.36 28.36 0.41
N GLN A 132 -1.41 27.95 1.66
CA GLN A 132 -2.14 28.70 2.69
C GLN A 132 -1.51 30.06 2.97
N LEU A 133 -0.18 30.11 3.08
CA LEU A 133 0.58 31.34 3.29
C LEU A 133 0.37 32.31 2.12
N GLU A 134 0.49 31.82 0.89
CA GLU A 134 0.29 32.64 -0.30
C GLU A 134 -1.15 33.15 -0.43
N SER A 135 -2.14 32.33 -0.10
CA SER A 135 -3.54 32.73 -0.03
C SER A 135 -3.77 33.81 1.02
N CYS A 136 -3.15 33.69 2.21
CA CYS A 136 -3.23 34.69 3.27
C CYS A 136 -2.61 36.03 2.82
N LEU A 137 -1.42 36.00 2.23
CA LEU A 137 -0.73 37.20 1.73
C LEU A 137 -1.53 37.89 0.62
N ASN A 138 -2.10 37.14 -0.31
CA ASN A 138 -2.94 37.68 -1.37
C ASN A 138 -4.22 38.30 -0.80
N THR A 139 -4.78 37.71 0.23
CA THR A 139 -5.95 38.29 0.94
C THR A 139 -5.58 39.60 1.61
N MET A 140 -4.46 39.68 2.34
CA MET A 140 -3.96 40.91 2.92
C MET A 140 -3.73 42.00 1.84
N ARG A 141 -3.10 41.67 0.74
CA ARG A 141 -2.88 42.57 -0.39
C ARG A 141 -4.20 43.10 -0.96
N THR A 142 -5.23 42.26 -1.02
CA THR A 142 -6.55 42.63 -1.52
C THR A 142 -7.24 43.66 -0.59
N TYR A 143 -7.18 43.44 0.73
CA TYR A 143 -7.73 44.38 1.69
C TYR A 143 -7.00 45.74 1.65
N LEU A 144 -5.67 45.73 1.59
CA LEU A 144 -4.86 46.94 1.49
C LEU A 144 -5.16 47.73 0.20
N LYS A 145 -5.29 47.03 -0.94
CA LYS A 145 -5.71 47.67 -2.22
C LYS A 145 -7.12 48.19 -2.19
N ALA A 146 -8.02 47.63 -1.39
CA ALA A 146 -9.37 48.13 -1.17
C ALA A 146 -9.44 49.36 -0.22
N GLY A 147 -8.29 49.83 0.30
CA GLY A 147 -8.20 51.02 1.13
C GLY A 147 -8.28 50.79 2.64
N PHE A 148 -8.24 49.53 3.10
CA PHE A 148 -8.17 49.21 4.53
C PHE A 148 -6.80 49.59 5.10
N SER A 149 -6.76 50.01 6.34
CA SER A 149 -5.53 50.23 7.07
C SER A 149 -4.81 48.89 7.37
N GLN A 150 -3.52 48.94 7.68
CA GLN A 150 -2.74 47.74 8.02
C GLN A 150 -3.35 46.94 9.19
N LYS A 151 -3.87 47.62 10.22
CA LYS A 151 -4.52 47.00 11.37
C LYS A 151 -5.85 46.33 11.00
N GLU A 152 -6.67 47.00 10.16
CA GLU A 152 -7.92 46.43 9.67
C GLU A 152 -7.70 45.22 8.79
N ALA A 153 -6.72 45.27 7.88
CA ALA A 153 -6.35 44.15 7.04
C ALA A 153 -5.86 42.96 7.88
N ALA A 154 -5.02 43.20 8.89
CA ALA A 154 -4.57 42.20 9.84
C ALA A 154 -5.67 41.53 10.66
N THR A 155 -6.71 42.35 11.02
CA THR A 155 -7.87 41.82 11.76
C THR A 155 -8.82 41.04 10.84
N ALA A 156 -9.02 41.50 9.59
CA ALA A 156 -9.91 40.90 8.63
C ALA A 156 -9.47 39.44 8.23
N ILE A 157 -8.18 39.15 8.20
CA ILE A 157 -7.69 37.79 7.92
C ILE A 157 -7.94 36.81 9.08
N LEU A 158 -8.12 37.33 10.31
CA LEU A 158 -8.44 36.50 11.48
C LEU A 158 -9.93 36.14 11.55
N ASP A 159 -10.80 36.93 10.88
CA ASP A 159 -12.24 36.68 10.84
C ASP A 159 -12.56 35.53 9.83
N LYS A 160 -12.22 34.32 10.23
CA LYS A 160 -12.52 33.13 9.47
C LYS A 160 -14.02 32.87 9.45
N LYS A 161 -14.71 33.25 8.38
CA LYS A 161 -15.93 32.55 7.99
C LYS A 161 -15.49 31.15 7.54
N ARG A 162 -15.53 30.17 8.45
CA ARG A 162 -15.41 28.76 8.07
C ARG A 162 -16.54 28.45 7.10
N GLY A 163 -16.23 28.37 5.83
CA GLY A 163 -17.12 27.72 4.87
C GLY A 163 -17.26 26.28 5.32
N GLU A 164 -18.48 25.85 5.57
CA GLU A 164 -18.77 24.42 5.78
C GLU A 164 -18.51 23.73 4.44
N VAL A 165 -17.37 23.05 4.35
CA VAL A 165 -17.04 22.25 3.17
C VAL A 165 -17.70 20.90 3.39
N THR A 166 -18.85 20.69 2.77
CA THR A 166 -19.43 19.35 2.65
C THR A 166 -18.72 18.65 1.50
N MET A 167 -17.98 17.58 1.81
CA MET A 167 -17.46 16.73 0.75
C MET A 167 -18.66 16.08 0.05
N LEU A 168 -18.81 16.35 -1.24
CA LEU A 168 -19.76 15.61 -2.06
C LEU A 168 -19.25 14.19 -2.16
N ASP A 169 -20.07 13.23 -1.72
CA ASP A 169 -19.89 11.81 -2.05
C ASP A 169 -20.09 11.66 -3.57
N THR A 170 -19.04 11.93 -4.32
CA THR A 170 -18.99 11.49 -5.71
C THR A 170 -18.60 10.01 -5.70
N ASP A 171 -19.19 9.21 -6.59
CA ASP A 171 -18.92 7.77 -6.72
C ASP A 171 -17.43 7.43 -6.91
N GLU A 172 -16.61 8.42 -7.31
CA GLU A 172 -15.15 8.35 -7.42
C GLU A 172 -14.40 8.60 -6.09
N ASN A 173 -15.05 9.20 -5.07
CA ASN A 173 -14.44 9.57 -3.79
C ASN A 173 -15.15 8.97 -2.57
N SER A 174 -15.89 7.90 -2.73
CA SER A 174 -16.27 7.08 -1.58
C SER A 174 -14.95 6.55 -0.97
N GLY A 175 -14.61 7.06 0.21
CA GLY A 175 -13.32 6.86 0.87
C GLY A 175 -12.83 5.44 0.74
N THR A 176 -11.52 5.27 0.58
CA THR A 176 -10.82 3.99 0.39
C THR A 176 -11.52 2.88 1.16
N SER A 177 -12.03 1.87 0.46
CA SER A 177 -12.81 0.80 1.09
C SER A 177 -12.01 0.19 2.24
N GLY A 178 -12.62 0.06 3.42
CA GLY A 178 -11.94 -0.39 4.64
C GLY A 178 -11.21 -1.73 4.50
N TRP A 179 -11.58 -2.53 3.49
CA TRP A 179 -10.94 -3.82 3.19
C TRP A 179 -9.80 -3.75 2.18
N LEU A 180 -9.50 -2.58 1.58
CA LEU A 180 -8.41 -2.44 0.61
C LEU A 180 -7.08 -2.97 1.15
N TYR A 181 -6.70 -2.55 2.35
CA TYR A 181 -5.46 -3.00 3.00
C TYR A 181 -5.46 -4.49 3.30
N TYR A 182 -6.60 -5.08 3.63
CA TYR A 182 -6.71 -6.52 3.84
C TYR A 182 -6.36 -7.29 2.57
N PHE A 183 -6.96 -6.92 1.44
CA PHE A 183 -6.72 -7.57 0.16
C PHE A 183 -5.32 -7.28 -0.39
N ARG A 184 -4.74 -6.10 -0.09
CA ARG A 184 -3.37 -5.73 -0.44
C ARG A 184 -2.33 -6.72 0.08
N TYR A 185 -2.50 -7.27 1.28
CA TYR A 185 -1.55 -8.20 1.89
C TYR A 185 -1.77 -9.69 1.52
N ILE A 186 -2.83 -10.04 0.83
CA ILE A 186 -3.14 -11.42 0.40
C ILE A 186 -2.02 -12.03 -0.48
N PRO A 187 -1.41 -11.33 -1.45
CA PRO A 187 -0.32 -11.89 -2.23
C PRO A 187 0.87 -12.35 -1.38
N TYR A 188 1.23 -11.58 -0.36
CA TYR A 188 2.30 -11.97 0.56
C TYR A 188 1.96 -13.29 1.29
N LEU A 189 0.75 -13.40 1.82
CA LEU A 189 0.28 -14.62 2.48
C LEU A 189 0.39 -15.83 1.54
N PHE A 190 -0.13 -15.70 0.31
CA PHE A 190 -0.13 -16.81 -0.64
C PHE A 190 1.28 -17.17 -1.10
N LEU A 191 2.10 -16.20 -1.50
CA LEU A 191 3.45 -16.45 -1.98
C LEU A 191 4.33 -17.05 -0.88
N ALA A 192 4.38 -16.45 0.30
CA ALA A 192 5.21 -16.93 1.37
C ALA A 192 4.80 -18.35 1.81
N LEU A 193 3.52 -18.52 2.16
CA LEU A 193 3.05 -19.76 2.76
C LEU A 193 3.06 -20.91 1.75
N LEU A 194 2.56 -20.69 0.52
CA LEU A 194 2.55 -21.75 -0.49
C LEU A 194 3.95 -22.11 -0.95
N CYS A 195 4.90 -21.15 -1.07
CA CYS A 195 6.29 -21.49 -1.37
C CYS A 195 6.89 -22.41 -0.32
N TYR A 196 6.69 -22.13 0.96
CA TYR A 196 7.19 -22.98 2.04
C TYR A 196 6.53 -24.36 2.04
N VAL A 197 5.20 -24.41 2.04
CA VAL A 197 4.46 -25.68 2.14
C VAL A 197 4.73 -26.56 0.91
N MET A 198 4.66 -25.98 -0.30
CA MET A 198 4.95 -26.74 -1.53
C MET A 198 6.40 -27.15 -1.61
N GLY A 199 7.34 -26.29 -1.22
CA GLY A 199 8.75 -26.62 -1.17
C GLY A 199 9.03 -27.82 -0.25
N TYR A 200 8.48 -27.83 0.96
CA TYR A 200 8.63 -28.96 1.89
C TYR A 200 7.98 -30.24 1.35
N VAL A 201 6.81 -30.14 0.74
CA VAL A 201 6.16 -31.30 0.13
C VAL A 201 7.01 -31.87 -0.99
N LEU A 202 7.44 -31.03 -1.95
CA LEU A 202 8.22 -31.52 -3.10
C LEU A 202 9.61 -32.02 -2.70
N MET A 203 10.27 -31.40 -1.71
CA MET A 203 11.52 -31.93 -1.15
C MET A 203 11.34 -33.30 -0.52
N ALA A 204 10.26 -33.49 0.26
CA ALA A 204 9.97 -34.78 0.88
C ALA A 204 9.74 -35.88 -0.16
N PHE A 205 9.02 -35.57 -1.25
CA PHE A 205 8.78 -36.53 -2.33
C PHE A 205 10.03 -36.82 -3.20
N LYS A 206 11.04 -35.96 -3.16
CA LYS A 206 12.35 -36.19 -3.85
C LYS A 206 13.38 -36.91 -2.99
N LYS A 207 13.10 -37.08 -1.70
CA LYS A 207 14.08 -37.61 -0.74
C LYS A 207 14.21 -39.14 -0.82
N ASP A 208 15.45 -39.63 -0.71
CA ASP A 208 15.82 -41.05 -0.59
C ASP A 208 15.22 -41.95 -1.70
N ASP A 209 14.64 -43.07 -1.32
CA ASP A 209 14.06 -44.07 -2.24
C ASP A 209 12.57 -43.79 -2.57
N ILE A 210 11.99 -42.66 -2.12
CA ILE A 210 10.57 -42.37 -2.38
C ILE A 210 10.27 -42.34 -3.87
N PRO A 211 11.06 -41.65 -4.75
CA PRO A 211 10.82 -41.66 -6.19
C PRO A 211 10.84 -43.07 -6.80
N LYS A 212 11.81 -43.90 -6.39
CA LYS A 212 11.93 -45.31 -6.87
C LYS A 212 10.72 -46.15 -6.44
N ARG A 213 10.30 -46.00 -5.19
CA ARG A 213 9.09 -46.68 -4.67
C ARG A 213 7.84 -46.22 -5.38
N MET A 214 7.71 -44.95 -5.74
CA MET A 214 6.61 -44.40 -6.51
C MET A 214 6.59 -44.98 -7.93
N GLN A 215 7.74 -45.11 -8.57
CA GLN A 215 7.86 -45.74 -9.90
C GLN A 215 7.54 -47.24 -9.88
N ALA A 216 7.97 -47.96 -8.85
CA ALA A 216 7.70 -49.38 -8.67
C ALA A 216 6.29 -49.69 -8.15
N SER A 217 5.49 -48.67 -7.82
CA SER A 217 4.15 -48.89 -7.30
C SER A 217 3.16 -49.30 -8.38
N ALA A 218 2.11 -50.04 -8.02
CA ALA A 218 1.03 -50.44 -8.90
C ALA A 218 0.13 -49.22 -9.33
N ILE A 219 0.40 -48.02 -8.81
CA ILE A 219 -0.39 -46.81 -9.14
C ILE A 219 0.22 -46.15 -10.37
N SER A 220 -0.60 -45.96 -11.39
CA SER A 220 -0.15 -45.30 -12.64
C SER A 220 0.36 -43.87 -12.39
N ALA A 221 1.38 -43.46 -13.13
CA ALA A 221 1.95 -42.10 -13.03
C ALA A 221 0.90 -40.99 -13.21
N ARG A 222 -0.11 -41.21 -14.07
CA ARG A 222 -1.23 -40.29 -14.25
C ARG A 222 -2.03 -40.09 -12.95
N ARG A 223 -2.33 -41.19 -12.26
CA ARG A 223 -3.09 -41.15 -11.00
C ARG A 223 -2.26 -40.48 -9.91
N GLN A 224 -0.96 -40.73 -9.82
CA GLN A 224 -0.06 -40.06 -8.89
C GLN A 224 -0.03 -38.55 -9.11
N SER A 225 0.06 -38.10 -10.37
CA SER A 225 0.02 -36.68 -10.74
C SER A 225 -1.33 -36.04 -10.41
N LEU A 226 -2.46 -36.71 -10.70
CA LEU A 226 -3.79 -36.20 -10.35
C LEU A 226 -4.01 -36.09 -8.85
N GLU A 227 -3.56 -37.08 -8.06
CA GLU A 227 -3.61 -37.01 -6.59
C GLU A 227 -2.77 -35.85 -6.04
N GLY A 228 -1.60 -35.58 -6.62
CA GLY A 228 -0.74 -34.44 -6.28
C GLY A 228 -1.42 -33.10 -6.61
N LEU A 229 -1.95 -32.96 -7.84
CA LEU A 229 -2.69 -31.77 -8.24
C LEU A 229 -3.91 -31.50 -7.35
N LEU A 230 -4.69 -32.55 -7.03
CA LEU A 230 -5.84 -32.43 -6.13
C LEU A 230 -5.42 -31.92 -4.76
N ALA A 231 -4.31 -32.47 -4.20
CA ALA A 231 -3.79 -32.04 -2.92
C ALA A 231 -3.37 -30.55 -2.95
N MET A 232 -2.74 -30.11 -4.03
CA MET A 232 -2.35 -28.72 -4.22
C MET A 232 -3.56 -27.78 -4.29
N PHE A 233 -4.58 -28.15 -5.06
CA PHE A 233 -5.81 -27.38 -5.14
C PHE A 233 -6.52 -27.28 -3.79
N ILE A 234 -6.58 -28.36 -3.01
CA ILE A 234 -7.17 -28.35 -1.68
C ILE A 234 -6.36 -27.46 -0.72
N MET A 235 -5.04 -27.48 -0.81
CA MET A 235 -4.16 -26.61 0.00
C MET A 235 -4.37 -25.13 -0.36
N GLY A 236 -4.25 -24.80 -1.65
CA GLY A 236 -4.42 -23.43 -2.12
C GLY A 236 -5.84 -22.90 -1.86
N GLY A 237 -6.84 -23.70 -2.23
CA GLY A 237 -8.26 -23.37 -2.00
C GLY A 237 -8.60 -23.26 -0.52
N GLY A 238 -8.02 -24.08 0.34
CA GLY A 238 -8.15 -23.98 1.79
C GLY A 238 -7.58 -22.69 2.35
N LEU A 239 -6.37 -22.31 1.90
CA LEU A 239 -5.75 -21.05 2.28
C LEU A 239 -6.54 -19.84 1.77
N TRP A 240 -6.96 -19.89 0.50
CA TRP A 240 -7.84 -18.88 -0.08
C TRP A 240 -9.15 -18.76 0.69
N GLY A 241 -9.78 -19.89 1.02
CA GLY A 241 -11.00 -19.93 1.81
C GLY A 241 -10.85 -19.32 3.21
N ILE A 242 -9.72 -19.55 3.88
CA ILE A 242 -9.40 -18.92 5.16
C ILE A 242 -9.25 -17.41 5.00
N GLY A 243 -8.56 -16.95 3.95
CA GLY A 243 -8.41 -15.52 3.64
C GLY A 243 -9.76 -14.86 3.37
N MET A 244 -10.62 -15.47 2.53
CA MET A 244 -11.95 -14.93 2.24
C MET A 244 -12.88 -14.97 3.48
N ALA A 245 -12.83 -16.05 4.25
CA ALA A 245 -13.61 -16.14 5.50
C ALA A 245 -13.16 -15.06 6.51
N GLY A 246 -11.85 -14.80 6.59
CA GLY A 246 -11.32 -13.71 7.41
C GLY A 246 -11.87 -12.34 7.00
N ALA A 247 -11.88 -12.03 5.70
CA ALA A 247 -12.49 -10.79 5.19
C ALA A 247 -13.98 -10.68 5.54
N ILE A 248 -14.74 -11.77 5.37
CA ILE A 248 -16.17 -11.80 5.69
C ILE A 248 -16.40 -11.66 7.21
N LEU A 249 -15.56 -12.24 8.05
CA LEU A 249 -15.67 -12.13 9.50
C LEU A 249 -15.34 -10.72 10.01
N ILE A 250 -14.35 -10.06 9.41
CA ILE A 250 -13.91 -8.73 9.83
C ILE A 250 -14.87 -7.65 9.33
N TYR A 251 -15.26 -7.69 8.06
CA TYR A 251 -16.03 -6.62 7.40
C TYR A 251 -17.53 -6.92 7.27
N GLY A 252 -17.96 -8.16 7.51
CA GLY A 252 -19.35 -8.56 7.59
C GLY A 252 -20.18 -8.29 6.35
N LYS A 253 -21.38 -7.78 6.60
CA LYS A 253 -22.37 -7.53 5.53
C LYS A 253 -21.95 -6.43 4.57
N THR A 254 -21.19 -5.43 5.02
CA THR A 254 -20.74 -4.30 4.16
C THR A 254 -19.89 -4.79 3.01
N PHE A 255 -18.96 -5.71 3.25
CA PHE A 255 -18.17 -6.33 2.21
C PHE A 255 -18.99 -7.24 1.29
N LEU A 256 -19.88 -8.08 1.86
CA LEU A 256 -20.73 -8.98 1.08
C LEU A 256 -21.73 -8.25 0.17
N SER A 257 -22.22 -7.07 0.59
CA SER A 257 -23.15 -6.25 -0.17
C SER A 257 -22.44 -5.33 -1.17
N SER A 258 -21.10 -5.29 -1.17
CA SER A 258 -20.33 -4.51 -2.14
C SER A 258 -20.54 -5.09 -3.55
N GLU A 259 -20.81 -4.23 -4.53
CA GLU A 259 -20.91 -4.61 -5.93
C GLU A 259 -19.61 -5.21 -6.46
N ASN A 260 -18.48 -4.81 -5.89
CA ASN A 260 -17.16 -5.29 -6.26
C ASN A 260 -16.79 -6.64 -5.62
N PHE A 261 -17.64 -7.23 -4.75
CA PHE A 261 -17.37 -8.49 -4.06
C PHE A 261 -16.91 -9.61 -5.01
N GLY A 262 -17.64 -9.79 -6.13
CA GLY A 262 -17.31 -10.82 -7.13
C GLY A 262 -15.93 -10.65 -7.76
N TYR A 263 -15.50 -9.40 -7.97
CA TYR A 263 -14.17 -9.10 -8.50
C TYR A 263 -13.06 -9.38 -7.50
N TYR A 264 -13.25 -9.09 -6.21
CA TYR A 264 -12.30 -9.47 -5.15
C TYR A 264 -12.14 -10.97 -5.06
N VAL A 265 -13.25 -11.72 -5.13
CA VAL A 265 -13.24 -13.20 -5.16
C VAL A 265 -12.43 -13.71 -6.35
N LEU A 266 -12.67 -13.18 -7.55
CA LEU A 266 -11.99 -13.61 -8.78
C LEU A 266 -10.50 -13.24 -8.76
N ASN A 267 -10.18 -11.99 -8.41
CA ASN A 267 -8.79 -11.49 -8.35
C ASN A 267 -7.94 -12.34 -7.39
N THR A 268 -8.43 -12.56 -6.18
CA THR A 268 -7.73 -13.39 -5.18
C THR A 268 -7.62 -14.85 -5.57
N LEU A 269 -8.62 -15.40 -6.28
CA LEU A 269 -8.59 -16.78 -6.78
C LEU A 269 -7.50 -16.94 -7.86
N VAL A 270 -7.38 -15.99 -8.79
CA VAL A 270 -6.34 -16.00 -9.82
C VAL A 270 -4.97 -15.83 -9.17
N MET A 271 -4.82 -14.91 -8.19
CA MET A 271 -3.57 -14.74 -7.45
C MET A 271 -3.17 -16.01 -6.68
N MET A 272 -4.12 -16.73 -6.11
CA MET A 272 -3.87 -18.04 -5.49
C MET A 272 -3.33 -19.04 -6.52
N ALA A 273 -3.88 -19.07 -7.73
CA ALA A 273 -3.39 -19.94 -8.80
C ALA A 273 -1.98 -19.54 -9.28
N VAL A 274 -1.69 -18.24 -9.37
CA VAL A 274 -0.32 -17.71 -9.62
C VAL A 274 0.65 -18.21 -8.55
N ALA A 275 0.30 -18.01 -7.28
CA ALA A 275 1.17 -18.40 -6.16
C ALA A 275 1.38 -19.91 -6.10
N LEU A 276 0.36 -20.74 -6.37
CA LEU A 276 0.48 -22.18 -6.45
C LEU A 276 1.42 -22.63 -7.57
N SER A 277 1.22 -22.11 -8.78
CA SER A 277 2.04 -22.49 -9.93
C SER A 277 3.49 -22.06 -9.76
N LEU A 278 3.74 -20.86 -9.27
CA LEU A 278 5.09 -20.37 -8.98
C LEU A 278 5.75 -21.18 -7.85
N SER A 279 5.04 -21.48 -6.77
CA SER A 279 5.53 -22.27 -5.65
C SER A 279 5.89 -23.71 -6.06
N TYR A 280 5.10 -24.30 -6.96
CA TYR A 280 5.42 -25.61 -7.52
C TYR A 280 6.67 -25.57 -8.38
N LEU A 281 6.77 -24.55 -9.26
CA LEU A 281 7.95 -24.35 -10.11
C LEU A 281 9.23 -24.23 -9.27
N ILE A 282 9.22 -23.42 -8.21
CA ILE A 282 10.34 -23.27 -7.27
C ILE A 282 10.67 -24.59 -6.61
N GLY A 283 9.65 -25.30 -6.13
CA GLY A 283 9.82 -26.59 -5.47
C GLY A 283 10.46 -27.68 -6.36
N LEU A 284 10.42 -27.53 -7.70
CA LEU A 284 11.16 -28.41 -8.61
C LEU A 284 12.67 -28.22 -8.54
N PHE A 285 13.16 -27.04 -8.14
CA PHE A 285 14.59 -26.72 -8.08
C PHE A 285 15.17 -26.79 -6.68
N VAL A 286 14.36 -26.63 -5.65
CA VAL A 286 14.82 -26.62 -4.27
C VAL A 286 15.34 -27.99 -3.82
N LYS A 287 16.53 -27.97 -3.18
CA LYS A 287 17.23 -29.17 -2.69
C LYS A 287 17.28 -29.30 -1.16
N ASN A 288 17.24 -28.18 -0.46
CA ASN A 288 17.34 -28.15 1.01
C ASN A 288 16.51 -26.97 1.60
N SER A 289 16.29 -27.02 2.91
CA SER A 289 15.43 -26.04 3.60
C SER A 289 16.03 -24.61 3.60
N ASN A 290 17.35 -24.46 3.63
CA ASN A 290 17.99 -23.14 3.60
C ASN A 290 17.77 -22.46 2.24
N MET A 291 17.94 -23.22 1.15
CA MET A 291 17.64 -22.74 -0.21
C MET A 291 16.16 -22.40 -0.36
N LEU A 292 15.26 -23.22 0.22
CA LEU A 292 13.83 -22.94 0.22
C LEU A 292 13.53 -21.62 0.91
N SER A 293 14.05 -21.40 2.13
CA SER A 293 13.84 -20.18 2.90
C SER A 293 14.37 -18.94 2.17
N GLY A 294 15.56 -19.02 1.59
CA GLY A 294 16.15 -17.93 0.81
C GLY A 294 15.26 -17.54 -0.39
N ILE A 295 14.88 -18.53 -1.21
CA ILE A 295 14.07 -18.29 -2.41
C ILE A 295 12.67 -17.82 -2.03
N ALA A 296 12.01 -18.42 -1.03
CA ALA A 296 10.68 -18.04 -0.60
C ALA A 296 10.65 -16.57 -0.11
N ASN A 297 11.66 -16.17 0.69
CA ASN A 297 11.75 -14.79 1.16
C ASN A 297 12.04 -13.80 0.03
N ILE A 298 13.01 -14.08 -0.85
CA ILE A 298 13.33 -13.21 -1.98
C ILE A 298 12.11 -13.01 -2.88
N LEU A 299 11.37 -14.05 -3.18
CA LEU A 299 10.21 -13.96 -4.05
C LEU A 299 9.01 -13.30 -3.37
N SER A 300 8.65 -13.74 -2.15
CA SER A 300 7.49 -13.16 -1.47
C SER A 300 7.72 -11.70 -1.06
N LEU A 301 8.84 -11.41 -0.37
CA LEU A 301 9.15 -10.04 0.04
C LEU A 301 9.53 -9.16 -1.15
N GLY A 302 10.39 -9.66 -2.05
CA GLY A 302 10.86 -8.90 -3.21
C GLY A 302 9.71 -8.49 -4.12
N MET A 303 8.81 -9.41 -4.48
CA MET A 303 7.63 -9.08 -5.28
C MET A 303 6.69 -8.10 -4.53
N CYS A 304 6.46 -8.32 -3.23
CA CYS A 304 5.57 -7.46 -2.45
C CYS A 304 6.12 -6.04 -2.27
N PHE A 305 7.44 -5.87 -2.13
CA PHE A 305 8.05 -4.54 -2.09
C PHE A 305 8.00 -3.84 -3.45
N LEU A 306 8.25 -4.56 -4.55
CA LEU A 306 8.29 -3.97 -5.89
C LEU A 306 6.91 -3.67 -6.47
N CYS A 307 5.87 -4.37 -6.02
CA CYS A 307 4.55 -4.37 -6.67
C CYS A 307 3.43 -3.66 -5.89
N GLY A 308 3.73 -2.85 -4.89
CA GLY A 308 2.71 -2.04 -4.25
C GLY A 308 2.12 -2.60 -2.96
N VAL A 309 2.47 -3.85 -2.56
CA VAL A 309 1.89 -4.50 -1.36
C VAL A 309 2.35 -3.82 -0.07
N PHE A 310 3.66 -3.58 0.09
CA PHE A 310 4.21 -2.94 1.29
C PHE A 310 4.41 -1.43 1.14
N VAL A 311 4.66 -0.99 -0.08
CA VAL A 311 4.86 0.42 -0.41
C VAL A 311 3.80 0.79 -1.45
N PRO A 312 2.88 1.73 -1.16
CA PRO A 312 1.83 2.12 -2.10
C PRO A 312 2.39 2.57 -3.46
N MET A 313 1.74 2.17 -4.57
CA MET A 313 2.24 2.44 -5.93
C MET A 313 2.35 3.94 -6.24
N ASN A 314 1.53 4.78 -5.64
CA ASN A 314 1.49 6.24 -5.85
C ASN A 314 2.76 6.97 -5.37
N ILE A 315 3.53 6.36 -4.44
CA ILE A 315 4.79 6.94 -3.93
C ILE A 315 6.03 6.25 -4.50
N MET A 316 5.85 5.27 -5.40
CA MET A 316 6.97 4.53 -6.02
C MET A 316 7.54 5.28 -7.24
N ASP A 317 8.84 5.14 -7.46
CA ASP A 317 9.50 5.67 -8.65
C ASP A 317 8.96 5.01 -9.93
N ARG A 318 8.84 5.81 -11.02
CA ARG A 318 8.32 5.35 -12.31
C ARG A 318 9.11 4.21 -12.93
N ASN A 319 10.43 4.13 -12.70
CA ASN A 319 11.25 3.06 -13.25
C ASN A 319 11.02 1.75 -12.49
N VAL A 320 10.79 1.82 -11.17
CA VAL A 320 10.40 0.66 -10.36
C VAL A 320 9.05 0.12 -10.84
N LEU A 321 8.06 0.99 -11.06
CA LEU A 321 6.75 0.59 -11.58
C LEU A 321 6.83 -0.07 -12.97
N LYS A 322 7.73 0.37 -13.85
CA LYS A 322 7.94 -0.30 -15.15
C LYS A 322 8.47 -1.72 -15.00
N VAL A 323 9.39 -1.94 -14.04
CA VAL A 323 9.93 -3.28 -13.76
C VAL A 323 8.86 -4.16 -13.11
N SER A 324 8.07 -3.62 -12.19
CA SER A 324 7.00 -4.38 -11.51
C SER A 324 5.93 -4.92 -12.47
N GLN A 325 5.68 -4.27 -13.60
CA GLN A 325 4.73 -4.75 -14.62
C GLN A 325 5.07 -6.15 -15.16
N PHE A 326 6.33 -6.60 -15.06
CA PHE A 326 6.75 -7.95 -15.40
C PHE A 326 6.48 -8.98 -14.29
N LEU A 327 5.90 -8.56 -13.17
CA LEU A 327 5.59 -9.42 -12.04
C LEU A 327 4.06 -9.55 -11.86
N PRO A 328 3.56 -10.77 -11.56
CA PRO A 328 2.11 -10.98 -11.44
C PRO A 328 1.46 -10.19 -10.32
N VAL A 329 2.15 -9.97 -9.21
CA VAL A 329 1.65 -9.23 -8.04
C VAL A 329 1.29 -7.78 -8.39
N TYR A 330 2.00 -7.15 -9.34
CA TYR A 330 1.67 -5.82 -9.82
C TYR A 330 0.25 -5.73 -10.39
N TRP A 331 -0.14 -6.70 -11.20
CA TRP A 331 -1.46 -6.71 -11.83
C TRP A 331 -2.56 -6.99 -10.83
N TYR A 332 -2.31 -7.88 -9.86
CA TYR A 332 -3.19 -8.08 -8.73
C TYR A 332 -3.44 -6.79 -7.96
N GLU A 333 -2.37 -6.07 -7.61
CA GLU A 333 -2.46 -4.87 -6.78
C GLU A 333 -3.07 -3.70 -7.56
N ASN A 334 -2.79 -3.58 -8.84
CA ASN A 334 -3.45 -2.61 -9.72
C ASN A 334 -4.98 -2.81 -9.77
N VAL A 335 -5.42 -4.07 -9.85
CA VAL A 335 -6.85 -4.42 -9.74
C VAL A 335 -7.39 -4.07 -8.36
N ASN A 336 -6.67 -4.44 -7.30
CA ASN A 336 -7.07 -4.20 -5.92
C ASN A 336 -7.23 -2.70 -5.63
N GLU A 337 -6.29 -1.85 -6.07
CA GLU A 337 -6.39 -0.39 -5.94
C GLU A 337 -7.59 0.18 -6.71
N THR A 338 -7.82 -0.31 -7.94
CA THR A 338 -8.99 0.10 -8.72
C THR A 338 -10.29 -0.28 -8.00
N LEU A 339 -10.41 -1.52 -7.50
CA LEU A 339 -11.58 -1.98 -6.75
C LEU A 339 -11.81 -1.22 -5.45
N GLY A 340 -10.73 -0.75 -4.81
CA GLY A 340 -10.79 0.05 -3.58
C GLY A 340 -11.17 1.50 -3.81
N SER A 341 -10.88 2.04 -5.01
CA SER A 341 -11.12 3.44 -5.36
C SER A 341 -12.52 3.69 -5.94
N TYR A 342 -13.16 2.68 -6.52
CA TYR A 342 -14.47 2.80 -7.18
C TYR A 342 -15.52 1.94 -6.49
N SER A 343 -16.63 2.54 -6.09
CA SER A 343 -17.80 1.81 -5.56
C SER A 343 -18.49 1.00 -6.65
N HIS A 344 -18.59 1.57 -7.86
CA HIS A 344 -19.15 0.96 -9.05
C HIS A 344 -18.13 0.95 -10.18
N LEU A 345 -17.91 -0.21 -10.79
CA LEU A 345 -17.02 -0.34 -11.93
C LEU A 345 -17.76 -0.02 -13.24
N THR A 346 -17.42 1.11 -13.85
CA THR A 346 -17.96 1.55 -15.14
C THR A 346 -16.84 1.93 -16.11
N GLY A 347 -17.11 1.86 -17.41
CA GLY A 347 -16.21 2.36 -18.44
C GLY A 347 -14.78 1.84 -18.37
N GLU A 348 -13.83 2.75 -18.27
CA GLU A 348 -12.38 2.45 -18.27
C GLU A 348 -11.93 1.66 -17.04
N ALA A 349 -12.53 1.89 -15.87
CA ALA A 349 -12.22 1.17 -14.65
C ALA A 349 -12.50 -0.33 -14.77
N ALA A 350 -13.68 -0.69 -15.32
CA ALA A 350 -14.03 -2.09 -15.58
C ALA A 350 -13.06 -2.76 -16.57
N VAL A 351 -12.68 -2.04 -17.64
CA VAL A 351 -11.70 -2.54 -18.62
C VAL A 351 -10.35 -2.76 -17.96
N SER A 352 -9.90 -1.85 -17.10
CA SER A 352 -8.64 -1.97 -16.35
C SER A 352 -8.63 -3.21 -15.45
N VAL A 353 -9.71 -3.46 -14.72
CA VAL A 353 -9.86 -4.62 -13.83
C VAL A 353 -9.79 -5.93 -14.65
N TRP A 354 -10.56 -6.05 -15.75
CA TRP A 354 -10.52 -7.26 -16.58
C TRP A 354 -9.16 -7.47 -17.25
N LYS A 355 -8.50 -6.41 -17.68
CA LYS A 355 -7.13 -6.46 -18.22
C LYS A 355 -6.14 -6.97 -17.17
N GLY A 356 -6.20 -6.46 -15.94
CA GLY A 356 -5.33 -6.89 -14.83
C GLY A 356 -5.51 -8.37 -14.52
N ILE A 357 -6.76 -8.83 -14.30
CA ILE A 357 -7.08 -10.25 -14.06
C ILE A 357 -6.65 -11.14 -15.24
N GLY A 358 -6.83 -10.67 -16.47
CA GLY A 358 -6.39 -11.40 -17.67
C GLY A 358 -4.87 -11.58 -17.73
N LEU A 359 -4.12 -10.55 -17.38
CA LEU A 359 -2.66 -10.61 -17.33
C LEU A 359 -2.17 -11.52 -16.19
N GLU A 360 -2.80 -11.49 -15.02
CA GLU A 360 -2.51 -12.46 -13.97
C GLU A 360 -2.75 -13.91 -14.43
N ALA A 361 -3.88 -14.17 -15.06
CA ALA A 361 -4.21 -15.49 -15.61
C ALA A 361 -3.17 -15.94 -16.65
N MET A 362 -2.65 -15.02 -17.46
CA MET A 362 -1.56 -15.31 -18.40
C MET A 362 -0.28 -15.77 -17.66
N PHE A 363 0.08 -15.18 -16.51
CA PHE A 363 1.20 -15.67 -15.70
C PHE A 363 0.99 -17.10 -15.22
N VAL A 364 -0.23 -17.48 -14.83
CA VAL A 364 -0.55 -18.89 -14.47
C VAL A 364 -0.22 -19.81 -15.63
N VAL A 365 -0.67 -19.48 -16.85
CA VAL A 365 -0.39 -20.28 -18.05
C VAL A 365 1.11 -20.39 -18.30
N VAL A 366 1.85 -19.29 -18.23
CA VAL A 366 3.31 -19.27 -18.42
C VAL A 366 4.00 -20.17 -17.40
N PHE A 367 3.67 -20.06 -16.10
CA PHE A 367 4.28 -20.90 -15.07
C PHE A 367 3.93 -22.38 -15.24
N VAL A 368 2.71 -22.71 -15.61
CA VAL A 368 2.29 -24.08 -15.92
C VAL A 368 3.07 -24.64 -17.12
N CYS A 369 3.26 -23.87 -18.19
CA CYS A 369 4.08 -24.27 -19.33
C CYS A 369 5.55 -24.52 -18.90
N MET A 370 6.10 -23.65 -18.08
CA MET A 370 7.47 -23.84 -17.52
C MET A 370 7.57 -25.10 -16.67
N ILE A 371 6.57 -25.38 -15.82
CA ILE A 371 6.49 -26.59 -15.00
C ILE A 371 6.50 -27.84 -15.90
N LEU A 372 5.68 -27.86 -16.94
CA LEU A 372 5.59 -28.97 -17.88
C LEU A 372 6.92 -29.19 -18.62
N ALA A 373 7.57 -28.14 -19.08
CA ALA A 373 8.86 -28.19 -19.76
C ALA A 373 9.96 -28.75 -18.83
N VAL A 374 10.07 -28.20 -17.61
CA VAL A 374 11.06 -28.64 -16.62
C VAL A 374 10.82 -30.10 -16.21
N THR A 375 9.59 -30.47 -15.94
CA THR A 375 9.23 -31.85 -15.55
C THR A 375 9.53 -32.85 -16.66
N ARG A 376 9.26 -32.46 -17.91
CA ARG A 376 9.60 -33.31 -19.08
C ARG A 376 11.11 -33.49 -19.24
N TYR A 377 11.88 -32.40 -19.09
CA TYR A 377 13.33 -32.44 -19.16
C TYR A 377 13.96 -33.33 -18.04
N GLN A 378 13.43 -33.19 -16.81
CA GLN A 378 13.89 -34.00 -15.66
C GLN A 378 13.58 -35.52 -15.80
N ARG A 379 12.53 -35.87 -16.57
CA ARG A 379 12.20 -37.28 -16.83
C ARG A 379 13.05 -37.92 -17.92
N GLN A 380 13.70 -37.12 -18.76
CA GLN A 380 14.58 -37.62 -19.84
C GLN A 380 16.04 -37.84 -19.39
N LYS A 381 16.40 -37.30 -18.21
CA LYS A 381 17.67 -37.58 -17.54
C LYS A 381 17.53 -38.71 -16.52
#